data_18d822b1c0e2839d336edd5c9252e54e
#
_entry.id   18d822b1c0e2839d336edd5c9252e54e
#
_cell.length_a   1.000
_cell.length_b   1.000
_cell.length_c   1.000
_cell.angle_alpha   90.00
_cell.angle_beta   90.00
_cell.angle_gamma   90.00
#
_symmetry.space_group_name_H-M   'P 1'
#
loop_
_entity.id
_entity.type
_entity.pdbx_description
1 polymer ?
#
loop_
_entity_poly.entity_id
_entity_poly.type
_entity_poly.pdbx_seq_one_letter_code
_entity_poly.pdbx_strand_id
1 'polypeptide(L)'
;GTAKTQKVDAGTETDLYLPRIYWTQDANTLAFIRMNRLQNQLDIFHANATSGESKLIISETAKTYVDLDYNDDLQYLSDGKTFIRTSEQDGYKHIYHHNLDGTLIRQLTSGAWEVSSMVGIDEKAKKLYFISTETSPLERNFYVINLDGKGKKLLTPAKGTHTINMSADHKFFIDYYSTTDTPVKVTLNDATGKELKVLEDNQALKERMAGFALGKKEFFSFPTVDGTQLNGYIIKPADFDPNKKYPVLMYVYGGPGSQNVLNSWGGSRDFWHQQLAAEGIIVACVDNRGTGARGRDFKHSTYANLGKLETIDQIEGAKHFAKMPFVDPSRIGIWGWSYGGYM
;
A
#
# COMPACT_ATOMS: atom_id res chain seq x y z
N GLY A 1 -30.96 -24.99 12.51
CA GLY A 1 -30.28 -25.46 11.29
C GLY A 1 -30.35 -26.98 11.18
N THR A 2 -30.36 -27.52 9.99
CA THR A 2 -30.51 -28.97 9.73
C THR A 2 -29.21 -29.76 9.90
N ALA A 3 -28.09 -29.11 10.26
CA ALA A 3 -26.72 -29.67 10.35
C ALA A 3 -26.29 -30.47 9.08
N LYS A 4 -26.88 -30.14 7.91
CA LYS A 4 -26.44 -30.71 6.64
C LYS A 4 -25.22 -29.97 6.14
N THR A 5 -24.17 -30.71 5.80
CA THR A 5 -22.97 -30.19 5.14
C THR A 5 -23.10 -30.42 3.63
N GLN A 6 -22.87 -29.37 2.83
CA GLN A 6 -22.80 -29.47 1.39
C GLN A 6 -21.35 -29.19 0.95
N LYS A 7 -20.77 -30.15 0.21
CA LYS A 7 -19.45 -29.96 -0.40
C LYS A 7 -19.59 -29.05 -1.61
N VAL A 8 -18.78 -28.00 -1.65
CA VAL A 8 -18.64 -27.10 -2.82
C VAL A 8 -17.68 -27.73 -3.82
N ASP A 9 -18.04 -27.71 -5.10
CA ASP A 9 -17.17 -28.13 -6.19
C ASP A 9 -16.10 -27.06 -6.46
N ALA A 10 -14.87 -27.32 -6.01
CA ALA A 10 -13.72 -26.47 -6.28
C ALA A 10 -12.93 -26.92 -7.52
N GLY A 11 -13.44 -27.90 -8.29
CA GLY A 11 -12.79 -28.55 -9.42
C GLY A 11 -12.07 -29.82 -9.03
N THR A 12 -11.44 -30.46 -10.03
CA THR A 12 -10.72 -31.72 -9.85
C THR A 12 -9.24 -31.56 -9.50
N GLU A 13 -8.69 -30.38 -9.70
CA GLU A 13 -7.32 -30.07 -9.33
C GLU A 13 -7.16 -30.08 -7.80
N THR A 14 -6.09 -30.72 -7.30
CA THR A 14 -5.82 -30.88 -5.87
C THR A 14 -4.67 -30.00 -5.37
N ASP A 15 -3.78 -29.55 -6.27
CA ASP A 15 -2.66 -28.66 -5.93
C ASP A 15 -3.04 -27.19 -6.15
N LEU A 16 -3.87 -26.68 -5.23
CA LEU A 16 -4.46 -25.34 -5.31
C LEU A 16 -4.61 -24.70 -3.93
N TYR A 17 -4.91 -23.40 -3.93
CA TYR A 17 -5.29 -22.64 -2.74
C TYR A 17 -6.74 -22.14 -2.84
N LEU A 18 -7.43 -22.11 -1.70
CA LEU A 18 -8.74 -21.46 -1.51
C LEU A 18 -8.57 -20.33 -0.47
N PRO A 19 -7.98 -19.22 -0.86
CA PRO A 19 -7.53 -18.19 0.10
C PRO A 19 -8.65 -17.37 0.70
N ARG A 20 -9.77 -17.18 0.00
CA ARG A 20 -10.88 -16.31 0.43
C ARG A 20 -12.22 -16.90 0.08
N ILE A 21 -13.22 -16.63 0.96
CA ILE A 21 -14.61 -17.03 0.82
C ILE A 21 -15.48 -15.82 1.19
N TYR A 22 -16.54 -15.58 0.41
CA TYR A 22 -17.48 -14.47 0.62
C TYR A 22 -18.92 -14.98 0.46
N TRP A 23 -19.86 -14.42 1.23
CA TRP A 23 -21.26 -14.50 0.91
C TRP A 23 -21.63 -13.38 -0.08
N THR A 24 -22.43 -13.73 -1.08
CA THR A 24 -23.05 -12.71 -1.95
C THR A 24 -24.29 -12.13 -1.26
N GLN A 25 -25.05 -11.28 -1.95
CA GLN A 25 -26.34 -10.81 -1.45
C GLN A 25 -27.46 -11.88 -1.57
N ASP A 26 -27.22 -12.96 -2.31
CA ASP A 26 -28.07 -14.13 -2.36
C ASP A 26 -27.58 -15.18 -1.35
N ALA A 27 -28.45 -15.51 -0.37
CA ALA A 27 -28.13 -16.50 0.66
C ALA A 27 -27.86 -17.93 0.11
N ASN A 28 -28.21 -18.22 -1.15
CA ASN A 28 -27.92 -19.47 -1.83
C ASN A 28 -26.64 -19.44 -2.65
N THR A 29 -25.92 -18.32 -2.69
CA THR A 29 -24.73 -18.17 -3.51
C THR A 29 -23.52 -17.79 -2.65
N LEU A 30 -22.54 -18.71 -2.59
CA LEU A 30 -21.23 -18.52 -2.00
C LEU A 30 -20.23 -18.12 -3.09
N ALA A 31 -19.44 -17.09 -2.85
CA ALA A 31 -18.29 -16.78 -3.69
C ALA A 31 -17.00 -17.28 -3.04
N PHE A 32 -16.08 -17.79 -3.83
CA PHE A 32 -14.76 -18.15 -3.35
C PHE A 32 -13.68 -17.85 -4.39
N ILE A 33 -12.48 -17.55 -3.89
CA ILE A 33 -11.29 -17.39 -4.71
C ILE A 33 -10.52 -18.71 -4.72
N ARG A 34 -10.08 -19.13 -5.91
CA ARG A 34 -9.19 -20.26 -6.12
C ARG A 34 -7.94 -19.78 -6.82
N MET A 35 -6.78 -20.23 -6.37
CA MET A 35 -5.50 -19.99 -7.04
C MET A 35 -4.80 -21.32 -7.31
N ASN A 36 -4.08 -21.39 -8.44
CA ASN A 36 -3.21 -22.52 -8.70
C ASN A 36 -1.96 -22.47 -7.80
N ARG A 37 -1.21 -23.57 -7.72
CA ARG A 37 -0.02 -23.70 -6.87
C ARG A 37 1.05 -22.62 -7.17
N LEU A 38 1.20 -22.24 -8.42
CA LEU A 38 2.15 -21.21 -8.85
C LEU A 38 1.66 -19.78 -8.54
N GLN A 39 0.41 -19.63 -8.10
CA GLN A 39 -0.23 -18.34 -7.79
C GLN A 39 -0.22 -17.34 -8.94
N ASN A 40 -0.10 -17.81 -10.18
CA ASN A 40 -0.14 -16.97 -11.38
C ASN A 40 -1.49 -17.01 -12.10
N GLN A 41 -2.48 -17.68 -11.51
CA GLN A 41 -3.88 -17.68 -11.90
C GLN A 41 -4.75 -17.55 -10.65
N LEU A 42 -5.67 -16.58 -10.67
CA LEU A 42 -6.69 -16.33 -9.68
C LEU A 42 -8.05 -16.43 -10.34
N ASP A 43 -8.89 -17.32 -9.84
CA ASP A 43 -10.24 -17.56 -10.31
C ASP A 43 -11.25 -17.19 -9.21
N ILE A 44 -12.30 -16.44 -9.56
CA ILE A 44 -13.45 -16.17 -8.69
C ILE A 44 -14.59 -17.05 -9.16
N PHE A 45 -15.15 -17.86 -8.24
CA PHE A 45 -16.28 -18.76 -8.48
C PHE A 45 -17.49 -18.30 -7.68
N HIS A 46 -18.68 -18.54 -8.27
CA HIS A 46 -19.95 -18.59 -7.52
C HIS A 46 -20.40 -20.04 -7.38
N ALA A 47 -20.69 -20.47 -6.16
CA ALA A 47 -21.17 -21.79 -5.85
C ALA A 47 -22.61 -21.74 -5.30
N ASN A 48 -23.45 -22.64 -5.76
CA ASN A 48 -24.78 -22.84 -5.20
C ASN A 48 -24.67 -23.53 -3.82
N ALA A 49 -25.13 -22.89 -2.76
CA ALA A 49 -25.02 -23.40 -1.39
C ALA A 49 -25.84 -24.70 -1.15
N THR A 50 -26.83 -25.00 -2.00
CA THR A 50 -27.69 -26.20 -1.88
C THR A 50 -27.13 -27.36 -2.68
N SER A 51 -26.72 -27.17 -3.96
CA SER A 51 -26.20 -28.24 -4.81
C SER A 51 -24.68 -28.42 -4.69
N GLY A 52 -23.96 -27.37 -4.32
CA GLY A 52 -22.49 -27.34 -4.33
C GLY A 52 -21.87 -27.06 -5.70
N GLU A 53 -22.67 -26.97 -6.76
CA GLU A 53 -22.20 -26.67 -8.11
C GLU A 53 -21.59 -25.27 -8.17
N SER A 54 -20.43 -25.15 -8.86
CA SER A 54 -19.69 -23.90 -8.99
C SER A 54 -19.60 -23.45 -10.44
N LYS A 55 -19.65 -22.13 -10.62
CA LYS A 55 -19.48 -21.46 -11.91
C LYS A 55 -18.32 -20.51 -11.83
N LEU A 56 -17.38 -20.57 -12.77
CA LEU A 56 -16.31 -19.60 -12.93
C LEU A 56 -16.91 -18.25 -13.39
N ILE A 57 -16.56 -17.18 -12.66
CA ILE A 57 -17.05 -15.81 -12.91
C ILE A 57 -15.95 -14.92 -13.48
N ILE A 58 -14.77 -14.95 -12.87
CA ILE A 58 -13.60 -14.20 -13.34
C ILE A 58 -12.39 -15.12 -13.28
N SER A 59 -11.53 -15.04 -14.30
CA SER A 59 -10.19 -15.61 -14.27
C SER A 59 -9.19 -14.51 -14.60
N GLU A 60 -8.19 -14.35 -13.73
CA GLU A 60 -7.08 -13.41 -13.91
C GLU A 60 -5.77 -14.18 -13.90
N THR A 61 -4.90 -13.90 -14.87
CA THR A 61 -3.60 -14.56 -15.02
C THR A 61 -2.48 -13.54 -15.14
N ALA A 62 -1.29 -13.89 -14.68
CA ALA A 62 -0.09 -13.09 -14.81
C ALA A 62 1.10 -13.96 -15.25
N LYS A 63 2.09 -13.33 -15.90
CA LYS A 63 3.35 -14.01 -16.24
C LYS A 63 4.20 -14.30 -15.00
N THR A 64 4.00 -13.52 -13.94
CA THR A 64 4.68 -13.65 -12.65
C THR A 64 3.75 -14.32 -11.64
N TYR A 65 3.11 -13.56 -10.80
CA TYR A 65 2.06 -14.01 -9.87
C TYR A 65 0.91 -13.00 -9.87
N VAL A 66 -0.27 -13.44 -9.47
CA VAL A 66 -1.41 -12.56 -9.15
C VAL A 66 -1.36 -12.31 -7.65
N ASP A 67 -1.12 -11.08 -7.27
CA ASP A 67 -1.00 -10.71 -5.86
C ASP A 67 -2.40 -10.71 -5.22
N LEU A 68 -2.61 -11.64 -4.29
CA LEU A 68 -3.90 -11.82 -3.63
C LEU A 68 -4.33 -10.54 -2.90
N ASP A 69 -3.43 -9.88 -2.15
CA ASP A 69 -3.74 -8.70 -1.36
C ASP A 69 -4.11 -7.48 -2.25
N TYR A 70 -3.79 -7.54 -3.54
CA TYR A 70 -4.18 -6.55 -4.54
C TYR A 70 -5.49 -6.91 -5.26
N ASN A 71 -6.00 -8.14 -5.08
CA ASN A 71 -7.13 -8.69 -5.82
C ASN A 71 -8.27 -9.24 -4.94
N ASP A 72 -8.17 -9.17 -3.62
CA ASP A 72 -9.14 -9.74 -2.68
C ASP A 72 -10.14 -8.74 -2.09
N ASP A 73 -10.02 -7.45 -2.41
CA ASP A 73 -11.08 -6.47 -2.12
C ASP A 73 -12.31 -6.77 -3.01
N LEU A 74 -13.24 -7.57 -2.52
CA LEU A 74 -14.45 -8.02 -3.23
C LEU A 74 -15.69 -7.68 -2.41
N GLN A 75 -16.56 -6.84 -2.95
CA GLN A 75 -17.79 -6.42 -2.29
C GLN A 75 -19.00 -6.55 -3.23
N TYR A 76 -19.97 -7.42 -2.86
CA TYR A 76 -21.25 -7.57 -3.54
C TYR A 76 -22.21 -6.46 -3.12
N LEU A 77 -22.83 -5.78 -4.11
CA LEU A 77 -23.74 -4.68 -3.83
C LEU A 77 -25.13 -5.17 -3.47
N SER A 78 -25.87 -4.38 -2.69
CA SER A 78 -27.21 -4.72 -2.19
C SER A 78 -28.27 -4.83 -3.30
N ASP A 79 -27.95 -4.39 -4.53
CA ASP A 79 -28.80 -4.58 -5.71
C ASP A 79 -28.93 -6.06 -6.12
N GLY A 80 -28.08 -6.94 -5.56
CA GLY A 80 -28.02 -8.36 -5.87
C GLY A 80 -27.67 -8.69 -7.32
N LYS A 81 -27.08 -7.74 -8.06
CA LYS A 81 -26.78 -7.85 -9.50
C LYS A 81 -25.34 -7.55 -9.86
N THR A 82 -24.65 -6.81 -9.00
CA THR A 82 -23.31 -6.30 -9.30
C THR A 82 -22.37 -6.47 -8.12
N PHE A 83 -21.06 -6.38 -8.39
CA PHE A 83 -20.02 -6.34 -7.37
C PHE A 83 -18.85 -5.42 -7.79
N ILE A 84 -18.15 -4.95 -6.78
CA ILE A 84 -16.92 -4.16 -6.92
C ILE A 84 -15.74 -5.03 -6.50
N ARG A 85 -14.65 -4.97 -7.23
CA ARG A 85 -13.38 -5.59 -6.82
C ARG A 85 -12.19 -4.72 -7.17
N THR A 86 -11.05 -5.01 -6.55
CA THR A 86 -9.75 -4.49 -6.98
C THR A 86 -9.01 -5.48 -7.86
N SER A 87 -8.12 -4.98 -8.71
CA SER A 87 -7.20 -5.77 -9.54
C SER A 87 -6.05 -4.89 -10.01
N GLU A 88 -4.88 -5.50 -10.24
CA GLU A 88 -3.73 -4.86 -10.90
C GLU A 88 -3.56 -5.28 -12.37
N GLN A 89 -4.65 -5.73 -13.02
CA GLN A 89 -4.62 -6.27 -14.39
C GLN A 89 -4.12 -5.26 -15.44
N ASP A 90 -4.26 -3.94 -15.19
CA ASP A 90 -3.76 -2.88 -16.07
C ASP A 90 -2.36 -2.34 -15.68
N GLY A 91 -1.69 -2.99 -14.72
CA GLY A 91 -0.35 -2.63 -14.24
C GLY A 91 -0.32 -1.88 -12.92
N TYR A 92 -1.47 -1.42 -12.42
CA TYR A 92 -1.62 -0.78 -11.11
C TYR A 92 -2.88 -1.31 -10.41
N LYS A 93 -2.92 -1.32 -9.08
CA LYS A 93 -4.15 -1.69 -8.35
C LYS A 93 -5.22 -0.64 -8.57
N HIS A 94 -6.30 -1.02 -9.24
CA HIS A 94 -7.47 -0.19 -9.50
C HIS A 94 -8.77 -0.89 -9.15
N ILE A 95 -9.88 -0.13 -9.16
CA ILE A 95 -11.22 -0.58 -8.79
C ILE A 95 -12.06 -0.81 -10.03
N TYR A 96 -12.73 -1.97 -10.08
CA TYR A 96 -13.55 -2.44 -11.19
C TYR A 96 -14.94 -2.79 -10.72
N HIS A 97 -15.96 -2.42 -11.53
CA HIS A 97 -17.37 -2.71 -11.30
C HIS A 97 -17.83 -3.76 -12.30
N HIS A 98 -18.41 -4.86 -11.83
CA HIS A 98 -18.81 -6.02 -12.62
C HIS A 98 -20.28 -6.38 -12.38
N ASN A 99 -20.91 -7.00 -13.41
CA ASN A 99 -22.13 -7.78 -13.23
C ASN A 99 -21.81 -9.09 -12.49
N LEU A 100 -22.83 -9.74 -11.90
CA LEU A 100 -22.65 -11.03 -11.20
C LEU A 100 -22.11 -12.16 -12.08
N ASP A 101 -22.28 -12.07 -13.40
CA ASP A 101 -21.73 -13.04 -14.35
C ASP A 101 -20.23 -12.79 -14.68
N GLY A 102 -19.62 -11.78 -14.08
CA GLY A 102 -18.22 -11.40 -14.24
C GLY A 102 -17.99 -10.38 -15.38
N THR A 103 -18.99 -10.05 -16.18
CA THR A 103 -18.81 -9.05 -17.25
C THR A 103 -18.51 -7.68 -16.66
N LEU A 104 -17.48 -7.02 -17.22
CA LEU A 104 -17.05 -5.71 -16.79
C LEU A 104 -18.08 -4.64 -17.18
N ILE A 105 -18.62 -3.93 -16.18
CA ILE A 105 -19.42 -2.72 -16.42
C ILE A 105 -18.50 -1.55 -16.70
N ARG A 106 -17.50 -1.34 -15.82
CA ARG A 106 -16.48 -0.27 -15.98
C ARG A 106 -15.31 -0.42 -15.02
N GLN A 107 -14.20 0.18 -15.38
CA GLN A 107 -13.11 0.52 -14.48
C GLN A 107 -13.43 1.87 -13.82
N LEU A 108 -13.43 1.95 -12.48
CA LEU A 108 -13.78 3.16 -11.73
C LEU A 108 -12.57 4.08 -11.54
N THR A 109 -11.39 3.51 -11.39
CA THR A 109 -10.14 4.26 -11.21
C THR A 109 -9.09 3.81 -12.21
N SER A 110 -8.24 4.72 -12.68
CA SER A 110 -7.18 4.42 -13.66
C SER A 110 -6.04 5.43 -13.55
N GLY A 111 -4.85 5.05 -14.01
CA GLY A 111 -3.67 5.92 -14.04
C GLY A 111 -2.40 5.22 -13.55
N ALA A 112 -1.26 5.91 -13.60
CA ALA A 112 0.02 5.39 -13.12
C ALA A 112 0.17 5.58 -11.60
N TRP A 113 -0.78 5.07 -10.83
CA TRP A 113 -0.88 5.13 -9.37
C TRP A 113 -1.76 4.00 -8.86
N GLU A 114 -1.71 3.71 -7.56
CA GLU A 114 -2.42 2.57 -6.95
C GLU A 114 -3.52 3.01 -5.99
N VAL A 115 -4.64 2.31 -6.00
CA VAL A 115 -5.57 2.25 -4.87
C VAL A 115 -4.90 1.44 -3.76
N SER A 116 -4.65 2.06 -2.61
CA SER A 116 -4.08 1.33 -1.47
C SER A 116 -5.12 0.48 -0.77
N SER A 117 -6.36 1.01 -0.62
CA SER A 117 -7.49 0.27 -0.04
C SER A 117 -8.82 0.86 -0.46
N MET A 118 -9.84 0.02 -0.59
CA MET A 118 -11.24 0.45 -0.54
C MET A 118 -11.63 0.70 0.92
N VAL A 119 -12.28 1.84 1.20
CA VAL A 119 -12.69 2.23 2.56
C VAL A 119 -14.18 1.95 2.79
N GLY A 120 -15.01 2.15 1.77
CA GLY A 120 -16.44 1.87 1.87
C GLY A 120 -17.21 2.27 0.63
N ILE A 121 -18.44 1.75 0.51
CA ILE A 121 -19.37 2.02 -0.58
C ILE A 121 -20.69 2.50 -0.01
N ASP A 122 -21.03 3.77 -0.24
CA ASP A 122 -22.37 4.30 0.00
C ASP A 122 -23.24 4.01 -1.21
N GLU A 123 -23.95 2.90 -1.17
CA GLU A 123 -24.79 2.45 -2.28
C GLU A 123 -25.99 3.38 -2.52
N LYS A 124 -26.51 4.04 -1.46
CA LYS A 124 -27.62 5.00 -1.57
C LYS A 124 -27.19 6.26 -2.30
N ALA A 125 -26.03 6.80 -1.93
CA ALA A 125 -25.44 7.96 -2.61
C ALA A 125 -24.67 7.60 -3.89
N LYS A 126 -24.53 6.28 -4.20
CA LYS A 126 -23.76 5.74 -5.32
C LYS A 126 -22.30 6.24 -5.32
N LYS A 127 -21.67 6.21 -4.17
CA LYS A 127 -20.29 6.67 -3.95
C LYS A 127 -19.42 5.56 -3.44
N LEU A 128 -18.16 5.57 -3.87
CA LEU A 128 -17.09 4.70 -3.38
C LEU A 128 -15.97 5.56 -2.81
N TYR A 129 -15.49 5.17 -1.63
CA TYR A 129 -14.43 5.84 -0.90
C TYR A 129 -13.18 4.97 -0.88
N PHE A 130 -12.01 5.55 -1.16
CA PHE A 130 -10.77 4.80 -1.26
C PHE A 130 -9.55 5.66 -0.89
N ILE A 131 -8.46 5.00 -0.51
CA ILE A 131 -7.15 5.60 -0.31
C ILE A 131 -6.29 5.27 -1.52
N SER A 132 -5.49 6.22 -1.99
CA SER A 132 -4.59 6.00 -3.12
C SER A 132 -3.27 6.75 -3.02
N THR A 133 -2.35 6.36 -3.92
CA THR A 133 -1.04 6.98 -4.13
C THR A 133 -1.07 8.01 -5.27
N GLU A 134 -2.25 8.46 -5.72
CA GLU A 134 -2.39 9.34 -6.88
C GLU A 134 -1.58 10.64 -6.76
N THR A 135 -1.52 11.23 -5.56
CA THR A 135 -0.76 12.45 -5.31
C THR A 135 0.74 12.19 -5.36
N SER A 136 1.19 11.09 -4.79
CA SER A 136 2.60 10.66 -4.74
C SER A 136 2.68 9.21 -4.26
N PRO A 137 3.61 8.39 -4.75
CA PRO A 137 3.87 7.07 -4.18
C PRO A 137 4.31 7.13 -2.71
N LEU A 138 4.78 8.29 -2.23
CA LEU A 138 5.21 8.52 -0.85
C LEU A 138 4.06 8.93 0.08
N GLU A 139 2.85 9.07 -0.42
CA GLU A 139 1.70 9.59 0.32
C GLU A 139 0.49 8.67 0.22
N ARG A 140 -0.44 8.82 1.14
CA ARG A 140 -1.72 8.11 1.15
C ARG A 140 -2.82 9.12 1.38
N ASN A 141 -3.59 9.41 0.35
CA ASN A 141 -4.68 10.38 0.42
C ASN A 141 -6.03 9.69 0.21
N PHE A 142 -7.07 10.27 0.82
CA PHE A 142 -8.43 9.77 0.80
C PHE A 142 -9.27 10.44 -0.27
N TYR A 143 -9.98 9.63 -1.04
CA TYR A 143 -10.79 10.06 -2.18
C TYR A 143 -12.19 9.50 -2.13
N VAL A 144 -13.09 10.18 -2.83
CA VAL A 144 -14.41 9.67 -3.18
C VAL A 144 -14.61 9.73 -4.69
N ILE A 145 -15.31 8.74 -5.26
CA ILE A 145 -15.73 8.69 -6.67
C ILE A 145 -17.16 8.16 -6.76
N ASN A 146 -17.92 8.59 -7.76
CA ASN A 146 -19.23 8.01 -8.01
C ASN A 146 -19.10 6.61 -8.65
N LEU A 147 -20.08 5.72 -8.43
CA LEU A 147 -20.11 4.39 -9.06
C LEU A 147 -20.28 4.42 -10.59
N ASP A 148 -20.52 5.60 -11.18
CA ASP A 148 -20.46 5.81 -12.62
C ASP A 148 -19.06 6.18 -13.12
N GLY A 149 -18.05 6.20 -12.24
CA GLY A 149 -16.66 6.54 -12.54
C GLY A 149 -16.38 8.04 -12.68
N LYS A 150 -17.36 8.90 -12.39
CA LYS A 150 -17.23 10.36 -12.49
C LYS A 150 -17.13 11.01 -11.11
N GLY A 151 -16.81 12.30 -11.08
CA GLY A 151 -16.86 13.12 -9.87
C GLY A 151 -15.83 12.72 -8.81
N LYS A 152 -14.68 12.15 -9.21
CA LYS A 152 -13.58 11.88 -8.30
C LYS A 152 -13.15 13.16 -7.58
N LYS A 153 -13.03 13.10 -6.25
CA LYS A 153 -12.65 14.23 -5.40
C LYS A 153 -11.68 13.78 -4.32
N LEU A 154 -10.62 14.54 -4.11
CA LEU A 154 -9.70 14.42 -2.99
C LEU A 154 -10.36 14.99 -1.72
N LEU A 155 -10.45 14.19 -0.65
CA LEU A 155 -11.04 14.59 0.63
C LEU A 155 -10.01 15.02 1.66
N THR A 156 -8.78 14.49 1.60
CA THR A 156 -7.67 14.83 2.49
C THR A 156 -6.50 15.42 1.70
N PRO A 157 -6.50 16.74 1.43
CA PRO A 157 -5.49 17.39 0.57
C PRO A 157 -4.13 17.60 1.24
N ALA A 158 -4.01 17.39 2.56
CA ALA A 158 -2.75 17.53 3.26
C ALA A 158 -1.76 16.45 2.80
N LYS A 159 -0.50 16.85 2.56
CA LYS A 159 0.58 15.91 2.24
C LYS A 159 0.89 15.04 3.44
N GLY A 160 1.06 13.74 3.22
CA GLY A 160 1.36 12.79 4.26
C GLY A 160 0.59 11.48 4.09
N THR A 161 0.46 10.77 5.18
CA THR A 161 -0.28 9.50 5.22
C THR A 161 -1.55 9.65 6.03
N HIS A 162 -2.67 9.31 5.40
CA HIS A 162 -4.00 9.25 5.99
C HIS A 162 -4.46 7.79 6.09
N THR A 163 -4.91 7.39 7.27
CA THR A 163 -5.59 6.12 7.51
C THR A 163 -7.01 6.43 7.95
N ILE A 164 -7.98 5.88 7.25
CA ILE A 164 -9.38 6.28 7.40
C ILE A 164 -10.20 5.15 8.04
N ASN A 165 -11.00 5.54 9.04
CA ASN A 165 -12.05 4.69 9.60
C ASN A 165 -13.39 5.38 9.36
N MET A 166 -14.20 4.85 8.44
CA MET A 166 -15.48 5.44 8.03
C MET A 166 -16.63 4.87 8.84
N SER A 167 -17.59 5.72 9.21
CA SER A 167 -18.84 5.29 9.86
C SER A 167 -19.68 4.40 8.95
N ALA A 168 -20.46 3.48 9.52
CA ALA A 168 -21.29 2.55 8.77
C ALA A 168 -22.35 3.23 7.89
N ASP A 169 -22.77 4.45 8.23
CA ASP A 169 -23.71 5.25 7.44
C ASP A 169 -23.02 6.19 6.44
N HIS A 170 -21.70 6.12 6.31
CA HIS A 170 -20.85 6.89 5.42
C HIS A 170 -20.96 8.42 5.56
N LYS A 171 -21.45 8.92 6.72
CA LYS A 171 -21.59 10.36 6.96
C LYS A 171 -20.37 11.00 7.60
N PHE A 172 -19.57 10.21 8.32
CA PHE A 172 -18.39 10.66 9.06
C PHE A 172 -17.23 9.72 8.85
N PHE A 173 -16.02 10.23 9.06
CA PHE A 173 -14.84 9.39 9.17
C PHE A 173 -13.86 9.94 10.21
N ILE A 174 -13.10 9.03 10.81
CA ILE A 174 -11.93 9.36 11.61
C ILE A 174 -10.72 9.27 10.68
N ASP A 175 -9.92 10.33 10.66
CA ASP A 175 -8.66 10.41 9.94
C ASP A 175 -7.50 10.34 10.92
N TYR A 176 -6.62 9.34 10.75
CA TYR A 176 -5.33 9.22 11.42
C TYR A 176 -4.27 9.76 10.46
N TYR A 177 -3.96 11.02 10.62
CA TYR A 177 -3.03 11.74 9.74
C TYR A 177 -1.65 11.87 10.36
N SER A 178 -0.60 11.65 9.57
CA SER A 178 0.78 11.91 9.97
C SER A 178 1.68 12.28 8.80
N THR A 179 2.82 12.91 9.14
CA THR A 179 3.97 13.09 8.24
C THR A 179 5.23 12.61 8.94
N THR A 180 6.38 12.74 8.29
CA THR A 180 7.67 12.47 8.93
C THR A 180 7.93 13.32 10.16
N ASP A 181 7.39 14.55 10.20
CA ASP A 181 7.64 15.55 11.23
C ASP A 181 6.43 15.75 12.16
N THR A 182 5.30 15.12 11.83
CA THR A 182 4.04 15.29 12.57
C THR A 182 3.60 13.94 13.13
N PRO A 183 3.62 13.75 14.46
CA PRO A 183 3.00 12.61 15.11
C PRO A 183 1.53 12.48 14.72
N VAL A 184 0.99 11.26 14.81
CA VAL A 184 -0.38 10.99 14.39
C VAL A 184 -1.37 11.96 15.02
N LYS A 185 -2.04 12.75 14.19
CA LYS A 185 -3.19 13.60 14.55
C LYS A 185 -4.46 12.82 14.21
N VAL A 186 -5.40 12.75 15.15
CA VAL A 186 -6.68 12.05 14.95
C VAL A 186 -7.80 13.07 14.90
N THR A 187 -8.57 13.07 13.81
CA THR A 187 -9.68 14.01 13.61
C THR A 187 -10.98 13.29 13.23
N LEU A 188 -12.10 13.84 13.67
CA LEU A 188 -13.43 13.49 13.16
C LEU A 188 -13.77 14.47 12.02
N ASN A 189 -14.17 13.89 10.88
CA ASN A 189 -14.50 14.65 9.68
C ASN A 189 -15.88 14.21 9.16
N ASP A 190 -16.57 15.11 8.44
CA ASP A 190 -17.74 14.73 7.66
C ASP A 190 -17.34 14.10 6.31
N ALA A 191 -18.29 13.48 5.63
CA ALA A 191 -18.06 12.77 4.35
C ALA A 191 -17.62 13.71 3.20
N THR A 192 -17.61 15.04 3.39
CA THR A 192 -17.10 16.02 2.41
C THR A 192 -15.61 16.31 2.58
N GLY A 193 -15.01 15.82 3.68
CA GLY A 193 -13.62 16.08 4.09
C GLY A 193 -13.45 17.28 5.01
N LYS A 194 -14.55 17.84 5.55
CA LYS A 194 -14.48 18.96 6.51
C LYS A 194 -14.17 18.43 7.90
N GLU A 195 -13.08 18.89 8.51
CA GLU A 195 -12.75 18.62 9.92
C GLU A 195 -13.84 19.22 10.84
N LEU A 196 -14.41 18.37 11.69
CA LEU A 196 -15.41 18.74 12.68
C LEU A 196 -14.81 18.88 14.07
N LYS A 197 -13.86 18.00 14.41
CA LYS A 197 -13.26 17.95 15.75
C LYS A 197 -11.89 17.29 15.70
N VAL A 198 -10.93 17.85 16.41
CA VAL A 198 -9.68 17.17 16.77
C VAL A 198 -9.96 16.25 17.96
N LEU A 199 -9.66 14.98 17.81
CA LEU A 199 -9.81 13.95 18.87
C LEU A 199 -8.51 13.79 19.64
N GLU A 200 -7.37 13.79 18.93
CA GLU A 200 -6.03 13.71 19.51
C GLU A 200 -5.04 14.45 18.58
N ASP A 201 -4.25 15.35 19.15
CA ASP A 201 -3.23 16.09 18.41
C ASP A 201 -1.79 15.73 18.83
N ASN A 202 -1.64 14.85 19.82
CA ASN A 202 -0.36 14.46 20.39
C ASN A 202 0.49 15.64 20.87
N GLN A 203 -0.14 16.68 21.42
CA GLN A 203 0.53 17.89 21.85
C GLN A 203 1.64 17.61 22.90
N ALA A 204 1.37 16.75 23.87
CA ALA A 204 2.37 16.37 24.88
C ALA A 204 3.61 15.71 24.27
N LEU A 205 3.45 14.88 23.21
CA LEU A 205 4.57 14.31 22.47
C LEU A 205 5.34 15.38 21.71
N LYS A 206 4.64 16.31 21.03
CA LYS A 206 5.26 17.42 20.31
C LYS A 206 6.10 18.31 21.23
N GLU A 207 5.57 18.63 22.41
CA GLU A 207 6.29 19.40 23.44
C GLU A 207 7.56 18.69 23.93
N ARG A 208 7.47 17.38 24.16
CA ARG A 208 8.66 16.59 24.51
C ARG A 208 9.66 16.55 23.37
N MET A 209 9.22 16.38 22.13
CA MET A 209 10.09 16.38 20.95
C MET A 209 10.79 17.71 20.73
N ALA A 210 10.12 18.83 21.01
CA ALA A 210 10.71 20.17 20.87
C ALA A 210 11.94 20.38 21.78
N GLY A 211 12.10 19.58 22.82
CA GLY A 211 13.30 19.57 23.68
C GLY A 211 14.52 18.86 23.07
N PHE A 212 14.38 18.22 21.91
CA PHE A 212 15.45 17.50 21.24
C PHE A 212 15.83 18.17 19.91
N ALA A 213 17.10 18.23 19.61
CA ALA A 213 17.58 18.65 18.29
C ALA A 213 17.43 17.49 17.30
N LEU A 214 16.29 17.45 16.60
CA LEU A 214 15.98 16.39 15.64
C LEU A 214 16.35 16.81 14.22
N GLY A 215 16.99 15.92 13.48
CA GLY A 215 17.27 16.09 12.05
C GLY A 215 15.99 15.91 11.21
N LYS A 216 15.88 16.68 10.13
CA LYS A 216 14.76 16.51 9.18
C LYS A 216 14.95 15.26 8.31
N LYS A 217 13.88 14.55 8.03
CA LYS A 217 13.84 13.50 7.02
C LYS A 217 13.56 14.15 5.66
N GLU A 218 14.56 14.15 4.79
CA GLU A 218 14.49 14.76 3.46
C GLU A 218 14.31 13.66 2.41
N PHE A 219 13.26 13.75 1.59
CA PHE A 219 13.01 12.82 0.49
C PHE A 219 13.80 13.24 -0.76
N PHE A 220 14.23 12.24 -1.52
CA PHE A 220 14.88 12.43 -2.81
C PHE A 220 14.55 11.26 -3.74
N SER A 221 14.89 11.43 -5.03
CA SER A 221 14.90 10.33 -5.99
C SER A 221 16.18 10.43 -6.85
N PHE A 222 16.62 9.28 -7.35
CA PHE A 222 17.78 9.22 -8.24
C PHE A 222 17.63 8.08 -9.24
N PRO A 223 18.23 8.19 -10.45
CA PRO A 223 18.26 7.10 -11.40
C PRO A 223 19.38 6.13 -11.08
N THR A 224 19.10 4.83 -11.22
CA THR A 224 20.13 3.79 -11.31
C THR A 224 20.85 3.84 -12.66
N VAL A 225 21.89 3.04 -12.85
CA VAL A 225 22.64 2.98 -14.12
C VAL A 225 21.74 2.57 -15.30
N ASP A 226 20.71 1.74 -15.06
CA ASP A 226 19.75 1.32 -16.08
C ASP A 226 18.57 2.30 -16.28
N GLY A 227 18.59 3.45 -15.59
CA GLY A 227 17.58 4.51 -15.68
C GLY A 227 16.37 4.33 -14.77
N THR A 228 16.31 3.27 -13.96
CA THR A 228 15.23 3.07 -13.01
C THR A 228 15.28 4.14 -11.91
N GLN A 229 14.20 4.90 -11.73
CA GLN A 229 14.12 5.89 -10.65
C GLN A 229 13.84 5.18 -9.31
N LEU A 230 14.69 5.42 -8.32
CA LEU A 230 14.49 4.95 -6.95
C LEU A 230 14.15 6.13 -6.03
N ASN A 231 13.28 5.88 -5.06
CA ASN A 231 12.95 6.85 -4.02
C ASN A 231 13.76 6.55 -2.76
N GLY A 232 14.17 7.60 -2.08
CA GLY A 232 14.89 7.49 -0.82
C GLY A 232 14.59 8.62 0.14
N TYR A 233 15.07 8.48 1.37
CA TYR A 233 15.18 9.57 2.32
C TYR A 233 16.54 9.59 2.99
N ILE A 234 16.88 10.76 3.53
CA ILE A 234 18.09 10.99 4.33
C ILE A 234 17.71 11.76 5.60
N ILE A 235 18.30 11.39 6.73
CA ILE A 235 18.23 12.11 8.00
C ILE A 235 19.64 12.56 8.33
N LYS A 236 19.87 13.87 8.37
CA LYS A 236 21.14 14.50 8.73
C LYS A 236 21.12 14.87 10.22
N PRO A 237 22.30 14.98 10.87
CA PRO A 237 22.39 15.62 12.18
C PRO A 237 21.68 16.96 12.23
N ALA A 238 21.12 17.35 13.37
CA ALA A 238 20.45 18.64 13.52
C ALA A 238 21.43 19.83 13.39
N ASP A 239 22.69 19.61 13.77
CA ASP A 239 23.83 20.55 13.65
C ASP A 239 24.68 20.28 12.39
N PHE A 240 24.05 19.76 11.33
CA PHE A 240 24.72 19.39 10.09
C PHE A 240 25.56 20.53 9.51
N ASP A 241 26.86 20.25 9.29
CA ASP A 241 27.81 21.15 8.63
C ASP A 241 28.19 20.57 7.25
N PRO A 242 27.84 21.23 6.14
CA PRO A 242 28.15 20.73 4.79
C PRO A 242 29.66 20.61 4.48
N ASN A 243 30.52 21.20 5.30
CA ASN A 243 31.97 21.12 5.16
C ASN A 243 32.59 19.91 5.87
N LYS A 244 31.85 19.21 6.71
CA LYS A 244 32.28 17.99 7.37
C LYS A 244 31.99 16.74 6.55
N LYS A 245 32.67 15.64 6.87
CA LYS A 245 32.43 14.32 6.30
C LYS A 245 31.75 13.41 7.32
N TYR A 246 30.62 12.85 6.94
CA TYR A 246 29.80 12.01 7.80
C TYR A 246 29.78 10.55 7.32
N PRO A 247 29.79 9.58 8.24
CA PRO A 247 29.41 8.20 7.90
C PRO A 247 27.92 8.13 7.54
N VAL A 248 27.55 7.14 6.73
CA VAL A 248 26.17 6.85 6.36
C VAL A 248 25.80 5.45 6.84
N LEU A 249 24.67 5.31 7.52
CA LEU A 249 24.01 4.04 7.78
C LEU A 249 22.75 3.94 6.90
N MET A 250 22.77 3.02 5.96
CA MET A 250 21.61 2.71 5.12
C MET A 250 20.71 1.73 5.87
N TYR A 251 19.45 2.11 6.12
CA TYR A 251 18.41 1.22 6.59
C TYR A 251 17.71 0.57 5.41
N VAL A 252 17.51 -0.75 5.45
CA VAL A 252 16.80 -1.50 4.41
C VAL A 252 15.85 -2.52 5.00
N TYR A 253 14.67 -2.65 4.40
CA TYR A 253 13.85 -3.86 4.42
C TYR A 253 13.86 -4.49 3.03
N GLY A 254 13.41 -3.76 2.01
CA GLY A 254 13.55 -4.06 0.58
C GLY A 254 12.75 -5.24 0.05
N GLY A 255 11.96 -5.92 0.90
CA GLY A 255 11.18 -7.10 0.51
C GLY A 255 10.03 -6.80 -0.43
N PRO A 256 9.56 -7.79 -1.22
CA PRO A 256 8.50 -7.60 -2.20
C PRO A 256 7.24 -6.97 -1.61
N GLY A 257 6.70 -5.94 -2.30
CA GLY A 257 5.49 -5.22 -1.90
C GLY A 257 5.64 -4.30 -0.69
N SER A 258 6.79 -4.31 0.03
CA SER A 258 7.03 -3.42 1.16
C SER A 258 7.33 -1.98 0.73
N GLN A 259 7.20 -1.02 1.66
CA GLN A 259 7.59 0.36 1.44
C GLN A 259 8.12 0.98 2.73
N ASN A 260 9.33 1.53 2.71
CA ASN A 260 9.94 2.26 3.83
C ASN A 260 10.03 3.76 3.58
N VAL A 261 10.15 4.16 2.31
CA VAL A 261 10.22 5.57 1.91
C VAL A 261 8.79 6.09 1.77
N LEU A 262 8.25 6.58 2.90
CA LEU A 262 6.87 7.02 3.04
C LEU A 262 6.81 8.28 3.90
N ASN A 263 5.98 9.24 3.52
CA ASN A 263 5.71 10.44 4.30
C ASN A 263 4.71 10.12 5.42
N SER A 264 5.20 9.46 6.45
CA SER A 264 4.44 9.04 7.62
C SER A 264 5.29 9.10 8.88
N TRP A 265 4.63 9.11 10.03
CA TRP A 265 5.30 9.05 11.33
C TRP A 265 5.92 7.67 11.58
N GLY A 266 7.22 7.62 11.78
CA GLY A 266 7.99 6.37 11.93
C GLY A 266 8.05 5.82 13.35
N GLY A 267 7.58 6.56 14.36
CA GLY A 267 7.53 6.11 15.74
C GLY A 267 8.91 5.80 16.34
N SER A 268 9.01 4.72 17.11
CA SER A 268 10.23 4.34 17.84
C SER A 268 11.44 4.10 16.94
N ARG A 269 11.24 3.57 15.74
CA ARG A 269 12.32 3.37 14.77
C ARG A 269 12.95 4.71 14.36
N ASP A 270 12.13 5.71 14.10
CA ASP A 270 12.63 7.03 13.70
C ASP A 270 13.39 7.71 14.85
N PHE A 271 12.97 7.52 16.11
CA PHE A 271 13.74 8.00 17.24
C PHE A 271 15.12 7.34 17.37
N TRP A 272 15.22 6.05 17.07
CA TRP A 272 16.54 5.40 16.99
C TRP A 272 17.40 5.98 15.87
N HIS A 273 16.81 6.24 14.69
CA HIS A 273 17.50 6.92 13.60
C HIS A 273 17.95 8.35 14.00
N GLN A 274 17.12 9.07 14.76
CA GLN A 274 17.46 10.39 15.28
C GLN A 274 18.61 10.34 16.29
N GLN A 275 18.65 9.31 17.13
CA GLN A 275 19.78 9.09 18.03
C GLN A 275 21.07 8.89 17.27
N LEU A 276 21.08 8.07 16.22
CA LEU A 276 22.24 7.89 15.36
C LEU A 276 22.65 9.20 14.68
N ALA A 277 21.68 10.00 14.24
CA ALA A 277 21.96 11.31 13.66
C ALA A 277 22.59 12.26 14.69
N ALA A 278 22.15 12.25 15.95
CA ALA A 278 22.76 13.02 17.04
C ALA A 278 24.22 12.59 17.32
N GLU A 279 24.56 11.32 17.06
CA GLU A 279 25.94 10.80 17.15
C GLU A 279 26.78 11.14 15.89
N GLY A 280 26.26 11.95 14.98
CA GLY A 280 26.95 12.37 13.77
C GLY A 280 26.94 11.34 12.63
N ILE A 281 25.97 10.42 12.61
CA ILE A 281 25.78 9.43 11.57
C ILE A 281 24.58 9.84 10.69
N ILE A 282 24.77 10.01 9.41
CA ILE A 282 23.65 10.19 8.49
C ILE A 282 22.91 8.86 8.35
N VAL A 283 21.59 8.87 8.55
CA VAL A 283 20.74 7.70 8.29
C VAL A 283 20.03 7.88 6.97
N ALA A 284 20.09 6.88 6.11
CA ALA A 284 19.47 6.91 4.79
C ALA A 284 18.65 5.63 4.55
N CYS A 285 17.68 5.72 3.64
CA CYS A 285 16.91 4.57 3.18
C CYS A 285 16.61 4.73 1.70
N VAL A 286 16.64 3.62 0.97
CA VAL A 286 16.24 3.55 -0.44
C VAL A 286 15.27 2.38 -0.60
N ASP A 287 14.10 2.64 -1.22
CA ASP A 287 13.20 1.58 -1.65
C ASP A 287 13.67 1.08 -3.03
N ASN A 288 14.18 -0.15 -3.04
CA ASN A 288 14.67 -0.83 -4.23
C ASN A 288 13.52 -1.38 -5.10
N ARG A 289 13.83 -1.83 -6.30
CA ARG A 289 12.91 -2.64 -7.12
C ARG A 289 12.38 -3.83 -6.31
N GLY A 290 11.15 -4.22 -6.59
CA GLY A 290 10.39 -5.20 -5.80
C GLY A 290 9.52 -4.59 -4.72
N THR A 291 9.79 -3.35 -4.26
CA THR A 291 8.94 -2.66 -3.28
C THR A 291 7.61 -2.19 -3.89
N GLY A 292 6.63 -1.83 -3.04
CA GLY A 292 5.27 -1.48 -3.44
C GLY A 292 5.07 -0.01 -3.84
N ALA A 293 3.81 0.33 -4.11
CA ALA A 293 3.34 1.68 -4.45
C ALA A 293 3.87 2.26 -5.78
N ARG A 294 4.43 1.42 -6.64
CA ARG A 294 5.06 1.79 -7.92
C ARG A 294 4.51 1.00 -9.11
N GLY A 295 3.41 0.29 -8.92
CA GLY A 295 2.78 -0.58 -9.92
C GLY A 295 3.34 -2.00 -9.94
N ARG A 296 2.58 -2.88 -10.61
CA ARG A 296 2.85 -4.31 -10.68
C ARG A 296 4.24 -4.63 -11.22
N ASP A 297 4.63 -4.02 -12.33
CA ASP A 297 5.88 -4.38 -13.01
C ASP A 297 7.12 -4.02 -12.15
N PHE A 298 7.06 -2.92 -11.41
CA PHE A 298 8.11 -2.56 -10.44
C PHE A 298 8.14 -3.55 -9.26
N LYS A 299 6.97 -3.87 -8.69
CA LYS A 299 6.83 -4.83 -7.59
C LYS A 299 7.26 -6.25 -7.99
N HIS A 300 6.87 -6.71 -9.18
CA HIS A 300 7.15 -8.06 -9.67
C HIS A 300 8.52 -8.22 -10.33
N SER A 301 9.32 -7.16 -10.45
CA SER A 301 10.65 -7.21 -11.09
C SER A 301 11.62 -8.18 -10.44
N THR A 302 11.42 -8.52 -9.17
CA THR A 302 12.24 -9.46 -8.39
C THR A 302 11.69 -10.89 -8.38
N TYR A 303 10.57 -11.16 -9.09
CA TYR A 303 9.94 -12.47 -9.13
C TYR A 303 10.92 -13.57 -9.57
N ALA A 304 10.93 -14.70 -8.83
CA ALA A 304 11.82 -15.85 -9.01
C ALA A 304 13.33 -15.51 -8.99
N ASN A 305 13.71 -14.32 -8.55
CA ASN A 305 15.12 -13.88 -8.56
C ASN A 305 15.40 -12.91 -7.40
N LEU A 306 14.90 -13.26 -6.20
CA LEU A 306 15.03 -12.46 -4.99
C LEU A 306 16.49 -12.21 -4.62
N GLY A 307 16.78 -11.02 -4.14
CA GLY A 307 18.09 -10.57 -3.70
C GLY A 307 18.97 -10.01 -4.82
N LYS A 308 18.65 -10.22 -6.11
CA LYS A 308 19.49 -9.76 -7.21
C LYS A 308 19.31 -8.28 -7.51
N LEU A 309 18.10 -7.86 -7.89
CA LEU A 309 17.85 -6.46 -8.25
C LEU A 309 17.86 -5.57 -7.00
N GLU A 310 17.37 -6.08 -5.90
CA GLU A 310 17.40 -5.39 -4.61
C GLU A 310 18.84 -5.04 -4.21
N THR A 311 19.77 -6.00 -4.29
CA THR A 311 21.21 -5.76 -3.98
C THR A 311 21.82 -4.76 -4.95
N ILE A 312 21.55 -4.88 -6.25
CA ILE A 312 22.02 -3.91 -7.25
C ILE A 312 21.56 -2.50 -6.88
N ASP A 313 20.27 -2.33 -6.56
CA ASP A 313 19.70 -1.04 -6.25
C ASP A 313 20.26 -0.46 -4.94
N GLN A 314 20.49 -1.29 -3.90
CA GLN A 314 21.12 -0.83 -2.66
C GLN A 314 22.58 -0.41 -2.89
N ILE A 315 23.33 -1.12 -3.74
CA ILE A 315 24.69 -0.71 -4.14
C ILE A 315 24.66 0.62 -4.91
N GLU A 316 23.69 0.81 -5.83
CA GLU A 316 23.51 2.09 -6.53
C GLU A 316 23.16 3.21 -5.54
N GLY A 317 22.35 2.93 -4.52
CA GLY A 317 22.09 3.85 -3.40
C GLY A 317 23.38 4.22 -2.65
N ALA A 318 24.20 3.25 -2.28
CA ALA A 318 25.48 3.51 -1.64
C ALA A 318 26.41 4.37 -2.51
N LYS A 319 26.48 4.08 -3.82
CA LYS A 319 27.26 4.89 -4.79
C LYS A 319 26.69 6.31 -4.93
N HIS A 320 25.36 6.46 -4.86
CA HIS A 320 24.72 7.77 -4.88
C HIS A 320 25.12 8.60 -3.66
N PHE A 321 25.08 8.01 -2.45
CA PHE A 321 25.52 8.69 -1.23
C PHE A 321 27.02 9.01 -1.27
N ALA A 322 27.86 8.11 -1.75
CA ALA A 322 29.32 8.31 -1.85
C ALA A 322 29.72 9.53 -2.70
N LYS A 323 28.86 9.97 -3.62
CA LYS A 323 29.08 11.18 -4.45
C LYS A 323 28.70 12.48 -3.73
N MET A 324 28.00 12.42 -2.61
CA MET A 324 27.59 13.61 -1.87
C MET A 324 28.81 14.25 -1.19
N PRO A 325 29.00 15.58 -1.29
CA PRO A 325 30.22 16.24 -0.81
C PRO A 325 30.45 16.11 0.70
N PHE A 326 29.39 15.88 1.47
CA PHE A 326 29.44 15.73 2.92
C PHE A 326 29.47 14.26 3.40
N VAL A 327 29.54 13.28 2.50
CA VAL A 327 29.63 11.85 2.86
C VAL A 327 31.08 11.40 2.83
N ASP A 328 31.47 10.59 3.82
CA ASP A 328 32.71 9.83 3.80
C ASP A 328 32.49 8.51 3.06
N PRO A 329 32.97 8.35 1.83
CA PRO A 329 32.70 7.17 1.02
C PRO A 329 33.33 5.88 1.58
N SER A 330 34.25 5.98 2.52
CA SER A 330 34.89 4.83 3.19
C SER A 330 34.06 4.35 4.41
N ARG A 331 33.04 5.09 4.82
CA ARG A 331 32.20 4.80 6.01
C ARG A 331 30.72 4.74 5.66
N ILE A 332 30.36 3.91 4.69
CA ILE A 332 28.96 3.61 4.35
C ILE A 332 28.66 2.18 4.78
N GLY A 333 27.72 2.02 5.71
CA GLY A 333 27.24 0.73 6.19
C GLY A 333 25.76 0.51 5.85
N ILE A 334 25.29 -0.75 5.95
CA ILE A 334 23.91 -1.13 5.75
C ILE A 334 23.40 -1.89 6.96
N TRP A 335 22.13 -1.70 7.30
CA TRP A 335 21.44 -2.35 8.41
C TRP A 335 20.00 -2.70 8.01
N GLY A 336 19.55 -3.87 8.43
CA GLY A 336 18.18 -4.30 8.19
C GLY A 336 17.76 -5.45 9.09
N TRP A 337 16.45 -5.72 9.15
CA TRP A 337 15.84 -6.80 9.89
C TRP A 337 14.97 -7.68 8.99
N SER A 338 14.84 -8.99 9.29
CA SER A 338 14.06 -9.95 8.50
C SER A 338 14.59 -10.01 7.06
N TYR A 339 13.76 -9.67 6.06
CA TYR A 339 14.21 -9.56 4.66
C TYR A 339 15.38 -8.57 4.52
N GLY A 340 15.34 -7.45 5.25
CA GLY A 340 16.45 -6.52 5.30
C GLY A 340 17.73 -7.09 5.92
N GLY A 341 17.61 -8.11 6.79
CA GLY A 341 18.75 -8.86 7.30
C GLY A 341 19.28 -9.90 6.31
N TYR A 342 18.44 -10.37 5.38
CA TYR A 342 18.83 -11.18 4.24
C TYR A 342 19.58 -10.35 3.18
N MET A 343 19.16 -9.09 2.96
CA MET A 343 19.79 -8.13 2.08
C MET A 343 21.23 -7.77 2.51
#